data_d67a58d20f497e432d341c3aeefe76f6
#
_entry.id   d67a58d20f497e432d341c3aeefe76f6
#
_cell.length_a   1.000
_cell.length_b   1.000
_cell.length_c   1.000
_cell.angle_alpha   90.00
_cell.angle_beta   90.00
_cell.angle_gamma   90.00
#
_symmetry.space_group_name_H-M   'P 1'
#
loop_
_entity.id
_entity.type
_entity.pdbx_description
1 polymer ?
#
loop_
_entity_poly.entity_id
_entity_poly.type
_entity_poly.pdbx_seq_one_letter_code
_entity_poly.pdbx_strand_id
1 'polypeptide(L)'
;MLAIGRALMSTPKMLLLDEPSLGLAPTIVEKIYEHIAQLKKNSDLTILLVEQHAMKALSIADRVYFLRLGEIVSSGNASELKNTTDFKKIYFGE
;
A
#
# COMPACT_ATOMS: atom_id res chain seq x y z
N MET A 1 -11.69 9.45 -3.41
CA MET A 1 -11.79 8.70 -4.69
C MET A 1 -11.79 9.59 -5.92
N LEU A 2 -12.28 10.80 -5.83
CA LEU A 2 -12.23 11.73 -6.95
C LEU A 2 -10.80 12.01 -7.44
N ALA A 3 -9.85 12.16 -6.50
CA ALA A 3 -8.45 12.42 -6.85
C ALA A 3 -7.84 11.25 -7.64
N ILE A 4 -8.16 10.01 -7.25
CA ILE A 4 -7.70 8.81 -7.97
C ILE A 4 -8.33 8.77 -9.37
N GLY A 5 -9.62 9.05 -9.46
CA GLY A 5 -10.31 9.11 -10.76
C GLY A 5 -9.70 10.11 -11.71
N ARG A 6 -9.37 11.31 -11.20
CA ARG A 6 -8.71 12.35 -12.00
C ARG A 6 -7.34 11.90 -12.51
N ALA A 7 -6.55 11.26 -11.65
CA ALA A 7 -5.24 10.75 -12.04
C ALA A 7 -5.37 9.71 -13.14
N LEU A 8 -6.37 8.83 -13.06
CA LEU A 8 -6.61 7.77 -14.04
C LEU A 8 -7.06 8.30 -15.39
N MET A 9 -7.67 9.48 -15.44
CA MET A 9 -8.09 10.09 -16.70
C MET A 9 -6.91 10.44 -17.63
N SER A 10 -5.70 10.56 -17.08
CA SER A 10 -4.50 10.78 -17.89
C SER A 10 -3.89 9.50 -18.47
N THR A 11 -4.53 8.35 -18.24
CA THR A 11 -4.07 7.02 -18.66
C THR A 11 -2.60 6.75 -18.25
N PRO A 12 -2.28 6.84 -16.94
CA PRO A 12 -0.90 6.71 -16.49
C PRO A 12 -0.42 5.26 -16.54
N LYS A 13 0.89 5.08 -16.60
CA LYS A 13 1.53 3.77 -16.43
C LYS A 13 1.85 3.49 -14.97
N MET A 14 1.93 4.53 -14.15
CA MET A 14 2.24 4.44 -12.73
C MET A 14 1.37 5.41 -11.94
N LEU A 15 0.84 4.93 -10.83
CA LEU A 15 0.03 5.72 -9.90
C LEU A 15 0.75 5.79 -8.56
N LEU A 16 0.93 7.01 -8.06
CA LEU A 16 1.52 7.24 -6.74
C LEU A 16 0.44 7.62 -5.75
N LEU A 17 0.31 6.85 -4.68
CA LEU A 17 -0.67 7.10 -3.62
C LEU A 17 0.07 7.30 -2.30
N ASP A 18 -0.05 8.49 -1.73
CA ASP A 18 0.61 8.85 -0.48
C ASP A 18 -0.42 8.92 0.63
N GLU A 19 -0.38 7.92 1.52
CA GLU A 19 -1.26 7.80 2.68
C GLU A 19 -2.74 8.02 2.35
N PRO A 20 -3.31 7.27 1.38
CA PRO A 20 -4.68 7.52 0.91
C PRO A 20 -5.75 7.29 1.98
N SER A 21 -5.43 6.56 3.04
CA SER A 21 -6.37 6.28 4.13
C SER A 21 -6.29 7.26 5.30
N LEU A 22 -5.34 8.20 5.27
CA LEU A 22 -5.11 9.11 6.39
C LEU A 22 -6.34 9.95 6.72
N GLY A 23 -6.75 9.91 7.99
CA GLY A 23 -7.86 10.72 8.50
C GLY A 23 -9.25 10.22 8.10
N LEU A 24 -9.36 9.06 7.47
CA LEU A 24 -10.64 8.53 7.00
C LEU A 24 -11.20 7.47 7.95
N ALA A 25 -12.54 7.34 7.95
CA ALA A 25 -13.23 6.31 8.73
C ALA A 25 -12.87 4.91 8.22
N PRO A 26 -12.85 3.88 9.11
CA PRO A 26 -12.48 2.51 8.71
C PRO A 26 -13.27 1.95 7.54
N THR A 27 -14.57 2.23 7.46
CA THR A 27 -15.41 1.74 6.35
C THR A 27 -15.00 2.36 5.02
N ILE A 28 -14.60 3.63 5.04
CA ILE A 28 -14.12 4.32 3.84
C ILE A 28 -12.75 3.80 3.43
N VAL A 29 -11.88 3.54 4.42
CA VAL A 29 -10.55 2.96 4.18
C VAL A 29 -10.67 1.62 3.46
N GLU A 30 -11.57 0.75 3.90
CA GLU A 30 -11.77 -0.55 3.25
C GLU A 30 -12.21 -0.41 1.81
N LYS A 31 -13.12 0.52 1.51
CA LYS A 31 -13.56 0.79 0.15
C LYS A 31 -12.40 1.27 -0.74
N ILE A 32 -11.56 2.14 -0.21
CA ILE A 32 -10.40 2.64 -0.94
C ILE A 32 -9.45 1.48 -1.29
N TYR A 33 -9.16 0.61 -0.34
CA TYR A 33 -8.29 -0.55 -0.57
C TYR A 33 -8.90 -1.55 -1.55
N GLU A 34 -10.22 -1.76 -1.51
CA GLU A 34 -10.90 -2.57 -2.51
C GLU A 34 -10.73 -2.00 -3.92
N HIS A 35 -10.88 -0.69 -4.08
CA HIS A 35 -10.67 -0.03 -5.37
C HIS A 35 -9.22 -0.15 -5.85
N ILE A 36 -8.26 0.02 -4.96
CA ILE A 36 -6.84 -0.12 -5.30
C ILE A 36 -6.56 -1.56 -5.75
N ALA A 37 -7.09 -2.55 -5.03
CA ALA A 37 -6.91 -3.96 -5.37
C ALA A 37 -7.51 -4.28 -6.75
N GLN A 38 -8.68 -3.71 -7.08
CA GLN A 38 -9.30 -3.88 -8.39
C GLN A 38 -8.48 -3.25 -9.50
N LEU A 39 -7.94 -2.06 -9.27
CA LEU A 39 -7.06 -1.39 -10.23
C LEU A 39 -5.82 -2.23 -10.52
N LYS A 40 -5.22 -2.79 -9.48
CA LYS A 40 -4.07 -3.67 -9.62
C LYS A 40 -4.40 -4.92 -10.44
N LYS A 41 -5.56 -5.51 -10.20
CA LYS A 41 -5.97 -6.76 -10.84
C LYS A 41 -6.40 -6.57 -12.30
N ASN A 42 -7.09 -5.47 -12.60
CA ASN A 42 -7.77 -5.25 -13.88
C ASN A 42 -7.02 -4.35 -14.84
N SER A 43 -5.81 -3.91 -14.50
CA SER A 43 -5.02 -3.04 -15.37
C SER A 43 -3.53 -3.35 -15.26
N ASP A 44 -2.76 -2.85 -16.23
CA ASP A 44 -1.29 -2.99 -16.23
C ASP A 44 -0.63 -1.87 -15.42
N LEU A 45 -1.40 -1.17 -14.62
CA LEU A 45 -0.95 -0.04 -13.83
C LEU A 45 -0.01 -0.49 -12.72
N THR A 46 1.13 0.16 -12.62
CA THR A 46 2.03 0.00 -11.48
C THR A 46 1.62 0.99 -10.40
N ILE A 47 1.44 0.51 -9.17
CA ILE A 47 1.01 1.35 -8.06
C ILE A 47 2.09 1.39 -7.00
N LEU A 48 2.54 2.60 -6.66
CA LEU A 48 3.41 2.83 -5.51
C LEU A 48 2.56 3.41 -4.39
N LEU A 49 2.40 2.65 -3.32
CA LEU A 49 1.56 3.02 -2.18
C LEU A 49 2.45 3.31 -0.98
N VAL A 50 2.32 4.51 -0.42
CA VAL A 50 2.96 4.87 0.84
C VAL A 50 1.88 4.85 1.93
N GLU A 51 2.07 4.03 2.96
CA GLU A 51 1.04 3.83 3.98
C GLU A 51 1.68 3.49 5.32
N GLN A 52 1.09 4.03 6.40
CA GLN A 52 1.50 3.72 7.77
C GLN A 52 0.83 2.45 8.29
N HIS A 53 -0.35 2.12 7.77
CA HIS A 53 -1.07 0.91 8.15
C HIS A 53 -0.49 -0.30 7.42
N ALA A 54 0.57 -0.87 7.98
CA ALA A 54 1.35 -1.93 7.32
C ALA A 54 0.50 -3.14 6.95
N MET A 55 -0.41 -3.57 7.82
CA MET A 55 -1.26 -4.73 7.55
C MET A 55 -2.14 -4.53 6.31
N LYS A 56 -2.72 -3.35 6.17
CA LYS A 56 -3.54 -3.03 5.00
C LYS A 56 -2.71 -3.04 3.72
N ALA A 57 -1.56 -2.38 3.74
CA ALA A 57 -0.66 -2.32 2.59
C ALA A 57 -0.21 -3.73 2.19
N LEU A 58 0.18 -4.56 3.15
CA LEU A 58 0.62 -5.93 2.90
C LEU A 58 -0.47 -6.79 2.27
N SER A 59 -1.74 -6.52 2.59
CA SER A 59 -2.85 -7.32 2.05
C SER A 59 -3.02 -7.19 0.54
N ILE A 60 -2.53 -6.11 -0.06
CA ILE A 60 -2.69 -5.84 -1.50
C ILE A 60 -1.36 -5.70 -2.25
N ALA A 61 -0.25 -5.55 -1.56
CA ALA A 61 1.05 -5.33 -2.19
C ALA A 61 1.67 -6.63 -2.70
N ASP A 62 2.44 -6.51 -3.78
CA ASP A 62 3.30 -7.59 -4.25
C ASP A 62 4.66 -7.53 -3.57
N ARG A 63 5.19 -6.32 -3.46
CA ARG A 63 6.51 -6.07 -2.87
C ARG A 63 6.42 -4.92 -1.88
N VAL A 64 7.20 -5.00 -0.81
CA VAL A 64 7.13 -4.06 0.31
C VAL A 64 8.52 -3.59 0.71
N TYR A 65 8.60 -2.31 1.06
CA TYR A 65 9.79 -1.70 1.64
C TYR A 65 9.37 -1.06 2.96
N PHE A 66 10.01 -1.46 4.06
CA PHE A 66 9.78 -0.84 5.35
C PHE A 66 10.84 0.23 5.60
N LEU A 67 10.38 1.46 5.89
CA LEU A 67 11.24 2.58 6.17
C LEU A 67 11.11 3.00 7.64
N ARG A 68 12.25 3.32 8.24
CA ARG A 68 12.32 3.87 9.59
C ARG A 68 13.34 4.98 9.56
N LEU A 69 12.93 6.19 9.97
CA LEU A 69 13.80 7.37 10.02
C LEU A 69 14.54 7.62 8.69
N GLY A 70 13.83 7.44 7.59
CA GLY A 70 14.37 7.69 6.25
C GLY A 70 15.24 6.57 5.68
N GLU A 71 15.37 5.44 6.37
CA GLU A 71 16.17 4.31 5.90
C GLU A 71 15.31 3.07 5.68
N ILE A 72 15.66 2.29 4.67
CA ILE A 72 15.01 1.00 4.42
C ILE A 72 15.56 -0.01 5.43
N VAL A 73 14.69 -0.51 6.31
CA VAL A 73 15.08 -1.49 7.32
C VAL A 73 14.73 -2.92 6.93
N SER A 74 13.81 -3.09 5.99
CA SER A 74 13.48 -4.41 5.46
C SER A 74 12.78 -4.26 4.11
N SER A 75 12.90 -5.27 3.26
CA SER A 75 12.20 -5.31 1.97
C SER A 75 12.03 -6.76 1.51
N GLY A 76 11.07 -6.98 0.61
CA GLY A 76 10.84 -8.29 0.03
C GLY A 76 9.42 -8.48 -0.48
N ASN A 77 9.07 -9.71 -0.79
CA ASN A 77 7.72 -10.05 -1.21
C ASN A 77 6.77 -9.96 -0.01
N ALA A 78 5.59 -9.38 -0.22
CA ALA A 78 4.61 -9.20 0.85
C ALA A 78 4.19 -10.53 1.48
N SER A 79 4.01 -11.57 0.67
CA SER A 79 3.62 -12.89 1.15
C SER A 79 4.66 -13.53 2.06
N GLU A 80 5.93 -13.29 1.80
CA GLU A 80 7.03 -13.79 2.63
C GLU A 80 7.15 -12.99 3.92
N LEU A 81 7.09 -11.67 3.85
CA LEU A 81 7.25 -10.79 5.00
C LEU A 81 6.14 -10.93 6.03
N LYS A 82 4.91 -11.20 5.60
CA LYS A 82 3.78 -11.41 6.50
C LYS A 82 4.04 -12.53 7.52
N ASN A 83 4.78 -13.53 7.12
CA ASN A 83 4.99 -14.75 7.92
C ASN A 83 6.34 -14.76 8.63
N THR A 84 7.09 -13.65 8.61
CA THR A 84 8.40 -13.59 9.23
C THR A 84 8.35 -12.94 10.61
N THR A 85 9.31 -13.33 11.46
CA THR A 85 9.53 -12.68 12.75
C THR A 85 9.92 -11.22 12.57
N ASP A 86 10.61 -10.90 11.47
CA ASP A 86 11.04 -9.54 11.16
C ASP A 86 9.88 -8.58 10.97
N PHE A 87 8.79 -9.05 10.36
CA PHE A 87 7.59 -8.23 10.23
C PHE A 87 7.05 -7.80 11.58
N LYS A 88 6.97 -8.73 12.54
CA LYS A 88 6.49 -8.42 13.89
C LYS A 88 7.38 -7.41 14.59
N LYS A 89 8.70 -7.54 14.45
CA LYS A 89 9.65 -6.61 15.02
C LYS A 89 9.48 -5.20 14.45
N ILE A 90 9.34 -5.10 13.15
CA ILE A 90 9.20 -3.82 12.46
C ILE A 90 7.85 -3.17 12.80
N TYR A 91 6.78 -3.92 12.73
CA TYR A 91 5.42 -3.41 12.95
C TYR A 91 5.15 -3.07 14.42
N PHE A 92 5.57 -3.93 15.34
CA PHE A 92 5.31 -3.74 16.78
C PHE A 92 6.49 -3.12 17.54
N GLY A 93 7.63 -2.92 16.90
CA GLY A 93 8.80 -2.34 17.54
C GLY A 93 9.54 -3.30 18.49
N GLU A 94 9.29 -4.58 18.35
CA GLU A 94 9.92 -5.62 19.18
C GLU A 94 11.32 -6.02 18.72
#